data_5f650cfe7d4fdf1d258d7f68afed77e7
#
_entry.id   5f650cfe7d4fdf1d258d7f68afed77e7
#
_cell.length_a   1.000
_cell.length_b   1.000
_cell.length_c   1.000
_cell.angle_alpha   90.00
_cell.angle_beta   90.00
_cell.angle_gamma   90.00
#
_symmetry.space_group_name_H-M   'P 1'
#
loop_
_entity.id
_entity.type
_entity.pdbx_description
1 polymer ?
#
loop_
_entity_poly.entity_id
_entity_poly.type
_entity_poly.pdbx_seq_one_letter_code
_entity_poly.pdbx_strand_id
1 'polypeptide(L)' 'MSSPSLHEEFNRMETRMYDLIGLCSKLHLENESLKNQQGTLVEERARLIKKNEIARSKVEQMIQRLKSLEAGQ' A
#
# COMPACT_ATOMS: atom_id res chain seq x y z
N MET A 1 36.54 -33.19 -19.81
CA MET A 1 35.84 -31.93 -19.63
C MET A 1 36.82 -30.86 -19.19
N SER A 2 36.85 -29.76 -19.85
CA SER A 2 37.73 -28.65 -19.50
C SER A 2 37.05 -27.77 -18.48
N SER A 3 37.82 -27.34 -17.47
CA SER A 3 37.35 -26.31 -16.53
C SER A 3 37.21 -24.98 -17.25
N PRO A 4 36.25 -24.15 -16.87
CA PRO A 4 36.16 -22.80 -17.41
C PRO A 4 37.45 -22.03 -17.06
N SER A 5 37.88 -21.17 -17.99
CA SER A 5 39.02 -20.32 -17.76
C SER A 5 38.74 -19.27 -16.68
N LEU A 6 39.79 -18.73 -16.09
CA LEU A 6 39.67 -17.66 -15.10
C LEU A 6 38.92 -16.45 -15.68
N HIS A 7 39.15 -16.16 -16.96
CA HIS A 7 38.49 -15.09 -17.70
C HIS A 7 36.98 -15.33 -17.84
N GLU A 8 36.59 -16.55 -18.14
CA GLU A 8 35.17 -16.94 -18.23
C GLU A 8 34.47 -16.83 -16.89
N GLU A 9 35.12 -17.26 -15.82
CA GLU A 9 34.59 -17.15 -14.44
C GLU A 9 34.43 -15.67 -14.05
N PHE A 10 35.41 -14.85 -14.39
CA PHE A 10 35.35 -13.43 -14.14
C PHE A 10 34.17 -12.78 -14.88
N ASN A 11 33.97 -13.12 -16.14
CA ASN A 11 32.84 -12.62 -16.93
C ASN A 11 31.50 -13.02 -16.33
N ARG A 12 31.38 -14.24 -15.83
CA ARG A 12 30.15 -14.69 -15.15
C ARG A 12 29.88 -13.91 -13.87
N MET A 13 30.91 -13.66 -13.09
CA MET A 13 30.79 -12.85 -11.89
C MET A 13 30.36 -11.44 -12.21
N GLU A 14 30.94 -10.84 -13.22
CA GLU A 14 30.59 -9.49 -13.69
C GLU A 14 29.12 -9.42 -14.11
N THR A 15 28.66 -10.39 -14.91
CA THR A 15 27.27 -10.49 -15.31
C THR A 15 26.33 -10.60 -14.13
N ARG A 16 26.66 -11.43 -13.15
CA ARG A 16 25.85 -11.58 -11.92
C ARG A 16 25.80 -10.28 -11.12
N MET A 17 26.92 -9.55 -11.06
CA MET A 17 26.96 -8.27 -10.39
C MET A 17 26.03 -7.24 -11.05
N TYR A 18 26.04 -7.16 -12.37
CA TYR A 18 25.16 -6.27 -13.11
C TYR A 18 23.68 -6.66 -12.92
N ASP A 19 23.40 -7.95 -12.96
CA ASP A 19 22.04 -8.45 -12.73
C ASP A 19 21.54 -8.11 -11.33
N LEU A 20 22.39 -8.27 -10.32
CA LEU A 20 22.07 -7.92 -8.93
C LEU A 20 21.82 -6.41 -8.77
N ILE A 21 22.66 -5.61 -9.36
CA ILE A 21 22.49 -4.15 -9.33
C ILE A 21 21.16 -3.74 -9.97
N GLY A 22 20.85 -4.34 -11.11
CA GLY A 22 19.58 -4.10 -11.80
C GLY A 22 18.39 -4.52 -10.96
N LEU A 23 18.48 -5.68 -10.30
CA LEU A 23 17.43 -6.17 -9.41
C LEU A 23 17.25 -5.27 -8.19
N CYS A 24 18.35 -4.83 -7.58
CA CYS A 24 18.29 -3.90 -6.45
C CYS A 24 17.61 -2.59 -6.85
N SER A 25 17.96 -2.05 -8.00
CA SER A 25 17.34 -0.82 -8.51
C SER A 25 15.84 -1.00 -8.74
N LYS A 26 15.44 -2.11 -9.34
CA LYS A 26 14.03 -2.45 -9.56
C LYS A 26 13.27 -2.56 -8.25
N LEU A 27 13.82 -3.29 -7.29
CA LEU A 27 13.20 -3.47 -5.97
C LEU A 27 13.08 -2.14 -5.23
N HIS A 28 14.06 -1.27 -5.36
CA HIS A 28 14.02 0.06 -4.75
C HIS A 28 12.85 0.88 -5.30
N LEU A 29 12.68 0.89 -6.62
CA LEU A 29 11.57 1.60 -7.26
C LEU A 29 10.22 1.01 -6.89
N GLU A 30 10.11 -0.31 -6.87
CA GLU A 30 8.88 -0.98 -6.44
C GLU A 30 8.56 -0.66 -4.99
N ASN A 31 9.57 -0.62 -4.13
CA ASN A 31 9.40 -0.30 -2.72
C ASN A 31 8.87 1.12 -2.53
N GLU A 32 9.42 2.10 -3.26
CA GLU A 32 8.93 3.48 -3.23
C GLU A 32 7.48 3.57 -3.71
N SER A 33 7.16 2.87 -4.79
CA SER A 33 5.80 2.82 -5.33
C SER A 33 4.82 2.24 -4.32
N LEU A 34 5.19 1.13 -3.66
CA LEU A 34 4.36 0.50 -2.65
C LEU A 34 4.16 1.40 -1.43
N LYS A 35 5.17 2.11 -0.99
CA LYS A 35 5.06 3.07 0.11
C LYS A 35 4.09 4.19 -0.22
N ASN A 36 4.16 4.72 -1.45
CA ASN A 36 3.25 5.76 -1.90
C ASN A 36 1.80 5.26 -1.96
N GLN A 37 1.59 4.04 -2.48
CA GLN A 37 0.27 3.42 -2.53
C GLN A 37 -0.27 3.18 -1.12
N GLN A 38 0.56 2.72 -0.21
CA GLN A 38 0.19 2.52 1.19
C GLN A 38 -0.25 3.84 1.84
N GLY A 39 0.50 4.91 1.61
CA GLY A 39 0.14 6.24 2.12
C GLY A 39 -1.22 6.69 1.61
N THR A 40 -1.48 6.52 0.32
CA THR A 40 -2.78 6.85 -0.29
C THR A 40 -3.91 6.04 0.32
N LEU A 41 -3.70 4.73 0.53
CA LEU A 41 -4.71 3.86 1.13
C LEU A 41 -5.01 4.24 2.59
N VAL A 42 -4.00 4.63 3.34
CA VAL A 42 -4.18 5.09 4.73
C VAL A 42 -5.03 6.36 4.77
N GLU A 43 -4.74 7.33 3.90
CA GLU A 43 -5.52 8.57 3.81
C GLU A 43 -6.96 8.31 3.38
N GLU A 44 -7.14 7.46 2.38
CA GLU A 44 -8.46 7.09 1.89
C GLU A 44 -9.28 6.36 2.95
N ARG A 45 -8.66 5.45 3.69
CA ARG A 45 -9.31 4.77 4.82
C ARG A 45 -9.76 5.76 5.88
N ALA A 46 -8.91 6.70 6.25
CA ALA A 46 -9.24 7.72 7.24
C ALA A 46 -10.44 8.57 6.79
N ARG A 47 -10.46 8.94 5.51
CA ARG A 47 -11.58 9.70 4.93
C ARG A 47 -12.88 8.91 4.96
N LEU A 48 -12.83 7.63 4.64
CA LEU A 48 -14.01 6.75 4.64
C LEU A 48 -14.54 6.51 6.06
N ILE A 49 -13.65 6.34 7.02
CA ILE A 49 -14.03 6.20 8.44
C ILE A 49 -14.76 7.46 8.90
N LYS A 50 -14.24 8.63 8.57
CA LYS A 50 -14.85 9.90 8.93
C LYS A 50 -16.24 10.07 8.29
N LYS A 51 -16.39 9.73 7.01
CA LYS A 51 -17.68 9.75 6.32
C LYS A 51 -18.68 8.81 6.98
N ASN A 52 -18.21 7.61 7.34
CA ASN A 52 -19.05 6.62 8.00
C ASN A 52 -19.54 7.13 9.36
N GLU A 53 -18.67 7.73 10.15
CA GLU A 53 -19.02 8.31 11.44
C GLU A 53 -20.07 9.41 11.31
N ILE A 54 -19.90 10.29 10.33
CA ILE A 54 -20.87 11.37 10.06
C ILE A 54 -22.22 10.78 9.65
N ALA A 55 -22.23 9.79 8.78
CA ALA A 55 -23.47 9.16 8.33
C ALA A 55 -24.19 8.46 9.49
N ARG A 56 -23.46 7.74 10.33
CA ARG A 56 -24.01 7.08 11.53
C ARG A 56 -24.60 8.09 12.49
N SER A 57 -23.89 9.18 12.74
CA SER A 57 -24.36 10.25 13.63
C SER A 57 -25.67 10.84 13.13
N LYS A 58 -25.80 11.09 11.83
CA LYS A 58 -27.03 11.61 11.23
C LYS A 58 -28.20 10.65 11.39
N VAL A 59 -27.96 9.35 11.16
CA VAL A 59 -28.99 8.32 11.33
C VAL A 59 -29.42 8.26 12.80
N GLU A 60 -28.49 8.28 13.74
CA GLU A 60 -28.79 8.28 15.16
C GLU A 60 -29.64 9.49 15.57
N GLN A 61 -29.32 10.67 15.02
CA GLN A 61 -30.12 11.88 15.26
C GLN A 61 -31.55 11.75 14.71
N MET A 62 -31.72 11.17 13.54
CA MET A 62 -33.02 10.91 12.96
C MET A 62 -33.84 9.97 13.82
N ILE A 63 -33.21 8.90 14.32
CA ILE A 63 -33.88 7.95 15.20
C ILE A 63 -34.32 8.63 16.49
N GLN A 64 -33.48 9.46 17.08
CA GLN A 64 -33.82 10.23 18.28
C GLN A 64 -35.00 11.17 18.06
N ARG A 65 -35.06 11.86 16.93
CA ARG A 65 -36.17 12.73 16.58
C ARG A 65 -37.47 11.96 16.43
N LEU A 66 -37.43 10.79 15.77
CA LEU A 66 -38.60 9.93 15.63
C LEU A 66 -39.13 9.46 16.99
N LYS A 67 -38.23 9.04 17.87
CA LYS A 67 -38.61 8.65 19.23
C LYS A 67 -39.22 9.80 20.00
N SER A 68 -38.68 10.99 19.88
CA SER A 68 -39.22 12.17 20.53
C SER A 68 -40.62 12.52 20.02
N LEU A 69 -40.86 12.41 18.73
CA LEU A 69 -42.18 12.63 18.14
C LEU A 69 -43.20 11.62 18.63
N GLU A 70 -42.84 10.34 18.72
CA GLU A 70 -43.73 9.31 19.26
C GLU A 70 -44.04 9.57 20.74
N ALA A 71 -43.05 9.94 21.53
CA ALA A 71 -43.23 10.23 22.95
C ALA A 71 -44.05 11.50 23.19
N GLY A 72 -44.02 12.45 22.28
CA GLY A 72 -44.75 13.69 22.39
C GLY A 72 -46.23 13.59 22.04
N GLN A 73 -46.61 12.47 21.48
CA GLN A 73 -48.03 12.22 21.18
C GLN A 73 -48.77 11.64 22.37
#